data_4dbf8c40a0763271cdd4dc01e0e97b0a
#
_entry.id   4dbf8c40a0763271cdd4dc01e0e97b0a
#
_cell.length_a   1.000
_cell.length_b   1.000
_cell.length_c   1.000
_cell.angle_alpha   90.00
_cell.angle_beta   90.00
_cell.angle_gamma   90.00
#
_symmetry.space_group_name_H-M   'P 1'
#
loop_
_entity.id
_entity.type
_entity.pdbx_description
1 polymer ?
#
loop_
_entity_poly.entity_id
_entity_poly.type
_entity_poly.pdbx_seq_one_letter_code
_entity_poly.pdbx_strand_id
1 'polypeptide(L)'
;MITIEQVLEVLKKDHNFRDIIDQDNYYYSWTGVTFDHLSYDSRDVTPSTLFFAKGAAFKPEFLENAVKAGLSCYVAEKDYQVGIPAIIVSDIKQAMSLIAQAFYQHPQDKLKLLAFTGTKGKTTAAYFAFNILKQSHKPAMLSTMNTTLDGKNFFKSNLTTPESLDLFRMMAEAVDNGMTHLIMEVSSQAYLTKRVYGLIFDVGVFLNISPDHIGPIEHPTFEDYFYHKRLLLENSRAVIVNSGMNHFGFVAEEVADKDHDFYGKDSENTVKHSSGFSFKAKGKLAGDYDIQLIGDFNQDNAMAAGLSCLRLGASLEDIKQGIAQTSVPGRMEILTQANGAKVFVDYAHNGDSLDKLLQVVTDHQKGKISLILGAPGNKGESRRKDFGHVLNTYPEVDVTLSADDPNKEDPLVICQEIASHISRKVRIIVDREEAIKTAMAETTDSEDAVVIAGKGADAFQIVNGKRTDYAGDIEVAKKYL
;
A
#
# COMPACT_ATOMS: atom_id res chain seq x y z
N MET A 1 -8.36 25.47 10.99
CA MET A 1 -7.65 26.65 11.56
C MET A 1 -7.14 26.28 12.95
N ILE A 2 -5.90 26.64 13.28
CA ILE A 2 -5.25 26.39 14.57
C ILE A 2 -4.57 27.67 15.06
N THR A 3 -4.60 27.95 16.36
CA THR A 3 -3.88 29.10 16.94
C THR A 3 -2.45 28.68 17.32
N ILE A 4 -1.57 29.67 17.44
CA ILE A 4 -0.20 29.44 17.89
C ILE A 4 -0.16 28.80 19.29
N GLU A 5 -1.08 29.20 20.18
CA GLU A 5 -1.17 28.65 21.54
C GLU A 5 -1.50 27.15 21.48
N GLN A 6 -2.42 26.75 20.63
CA GLN A 6 -2.76 25.33 20.42
C GLN A 6 -1.58 24.54 19.83
N VAL A 7 -0.83 25.13 18.88
CA VAL A 7 0.39 24.51 18.34
C VAL A 7 1.41 24.27 19.46
N LEU A 8 1.66 25.29 20.28
CA LEU A 8 2.63 25.19 21.38
C LEU A 8 2.17 24.22 22.48
N GLU A 9 0.87 24.20 22.79
CA GLU A 9 0.30 23.27 23.76
C GLU A 9 0.53 21.82 23.35
N VAL A 10 0.20 21.46 22.10
CA VAL A 10 0.38 20.12 21.55
C VAL A 10 1.85 19.71 21.59
N LEU A 11 2.75 20.59 21.15
CA LEU A 11 4.18 20.32 21.12
C LEU A 11 4.80 20.18 22.53
N LYS A 12 4.36 21.00 23.48
CA LYS A 12 4.84 20.94 24.88
C LYS A 12 4.33 19.70 25.60
N LYS A 13 3.08 19.31 25.39
CA LYS A 13 2.48 18.11 25.97
C LYS A 13 3.24 16.84 25.57
N ASP A 14 3.78 16.81 24.38
CA ASP A 14 4.54 15.67 23.81
C ASP A 14 6.07 15.83 23.98
N HIS A 15 6.53 16.83 24.73
CA HIS A 15 7.95 17.13 24.95
C HIS A 15 8.76 17.38 23.66
N ASN A 16 8.08 17.78 22.57
CA ASN A 16 8.71 18.04 21.29
C ASN A 16 9.08 19.50 21.05
N PHE A 17 8.48 20.44 21.81
CA PHE A 17 8.82 21.86 21.78
C PHE A 17 10.19 22.13 22.37
N ARG A 18 11.01 22.95 21.69
CA ARG A 18 12.30 23.42 22.19
C ARG A 18 12.32 24.91 22.43
N ASP A 19 12.00 25.72 21.41
CA ASP A 19 12.14 27.17 21.49
C ASP A 19 11.27 27.87 20.42
N ILE A 20 11.13 29.18 20.55
CA ILE A 20 10.70 30.08 19.48
C ILE A 20 11.79 31.09 19.26
N ILE A 21 12.22 31.24 18.00
CA ILE A 21 13.22 32.22 17.59
C ILE A 21 12.49 33.27 16.75
N ASP A 22 12.47 34.49 17.21
CA ASP A 22 11.88 35.65 16.54
C ASP A 22 12.94 36.78 16.46
N GLN A 23 13.91 36.61 15.60
CA GLN A 23 15.06 37.51 15.40
C GLN A 23 15.73 37.89 16.75
N ASP A 24 15.80 39.15 17.06
CA ASP A 24 16.40 39.68 18.32
C ASP A 24 15.40 39.82 19.46
N ASN A 25 14.16 39.34 19.29
CA ASN A 25 13.12 39.45 20.31
C ASN A 25 13.19 38.32 21.32
N TYR A 26 13.40 38.64 22.60
CA TYR A 26 13.33 37.69 23.71
C TYR A 26 11.91 37.34 24.14
N TYR A 27 10.93 38.18 23.73
CA TYR A 27 9.52 37.99 23.99
C TYR A 27 8.75 38.11 22.69
N TYR A 28 8.07 37.04 22.32
CA TYR A 28 7.15 37.08 21.19
C TYR A 28 5.73 37.45 21.67
N SER A 29 5.06 38.33 20.97
CA SER A 29 3.67 38.67 21.22
C SER A 29 2.78 38.14 20.09
N TRP A 30 2.66 36.84 20.03
CA TRP A 30 1.93 36.17 18.96
C TRP A 30 0.50 35.80 19.38
N THR A 31 0.01 36.38 20.48
CA THR A 31 -1.34 36.16 20.96
C THR A 31 -2.36 36.38 19.83
N GLY A 32 -3.12 35.33 19.52
CA GLY A 32 -4.14 35.36 18.49
C GLY A 32 -3.67 35.15 17.06
N VAL A 33 -2.40 34.83 16.83
CA VAL A 33 -1.94 34.36 15.49
C VAL A 33 -2.58 33.03 15.18
N THR A 34 -3.19 32.93 14.01
CA THR A 34 -3.87 31.73 13.54
C THR A 34 -3.33 31.27 12.20
N PHE A 35 -3.32 29.95 12.00
CA PHE A 35 -2.96 29.32 10.75
C PHE A 35 -4.19 28.60 10.18
N ASP A 36 -4.49 28.81 8.92
CA ASP A 36 -5.59 28.15 8.20
C ASP A 36 -5.09 27.13 7.17
N HIS A 37 -3.78 27.02 6.99
CA HIS A 37 -3.13 26.09 6.08
C HIS A 37 -1.87 25.47 6.70
N LEU A 38 -1.64 24.19 6.43
CA LEU A 38 -0.42 23.45 6.79
C LEU A 38 0.27 22.97 5.52
N SER A 39 1.57 23.25 5.37
CA SER A 39 2.30 22.78 4.20
C SER A 39 3.76 22.44 4.50
N TYR A 40 4.32 21.50 3.75
CA TYR A 40 5.76 21.21 3.64
C TYR A 40 6.28 21.43 2.21
N ASP A 41 5.43 21.91 1.30
CA ASP A 41 5.80 22.30 -0.07
C ASP A 41 5.90 23.82 -0.17
N SER A 42 7.10 24.34 -0.47
CA SER A 42 7.34 25.77 -0.59
C SER A 42 6.57 26.47 -1.72
N ARG A 43 5.95 25.71 -2.61
CA ARG A 43 5.10 26.20 -3.70
C ARG A 43 3.63 26.35 -3.28
N ASP A 44 3.29 25.78 -2.14
CA ASP A 44 1.93 25.73 -1.58
C ASP A 44 1.93 26.46 -0.23
N VAL A 45 2.13 27.79 -0.27
CA VAL A 45 2.17 28.65 0.91
C VAL A 45 1.32 29.91 0.72
N THR A 46 0.75 30.36 1.81
CA THR A 46 0.02 31.62 1.97
C THR A 46 0.55 32.35 3.21
N PRO A 47 0.20 33.61 3.46
CA PRO A 47 0.60 34.31 4.69
C PRO A 47 0.10 33.65 5.99
N SER A 48 -0.98 32.87 5.93
CA SER A 48 -1.55 32.13 7.05
C SER A 48 -1.14 30.65 7.10
N THR A 49 -0.13 30.25 6.31
CA THR A 49 0.44 28.88 6.33
C THR A 49 1.38 28.70 7.53
N LEU A 50 1.22 27.58 8.25
CA LEU A 50 2.28 27.05 9.11
C LEU A 50 3.11 26.07 8.27
N PHE A 51 4.35 26.44 7.96
CA PHE A 51 5.22 25.70 7.07
C PHE A 51 6.16 24.76 7.84
N PHE A 52 6.37 23.55 7.36
CA PHE A 52 7.27 22.54 7.97
C PHE A 52 8.53 22.35 7.13
N ALA A 53 9.67 22.81 7.63
CA ALA A 53 10.99 22.63 7.00
C ALA A 53 11.49 21.22 7.27
N LYS A 54 11.07 20.24 6.45
CA LYS A 54 11.32 18.81 6.68
C LYS A 54 12.01 18.10 5.52
N GLY A 55 12.71 17.02 5.88
CA GLY A 55 13.18 15.98 4.95
C GLY A 55 14.65 16.11 4.59
N ALA A 56 15.25 14.96 4.23
CA ALA A 56 16.68 14.87 3.86
C ALA A 56 17.03 15.68 2.58
N ALA A 57 16.04 15.90 1.70
CA ALA A 57 16.18 16.69 0.47
C ALA A 57 15.82 18.18 0.66
N PHE A 58 15.51 18.59 1.89
CA PHE A 58 15.18 19.99 2.17
C PHE A 58 16.40 20.89 1.97
N LYS A 59 16.19 22.00 1.24
CA LYS A 59 17.21 23.01 0.99
C LYS A 59 16.75 24.36 1.56
N PRO A 60 17.65 25.17 2.15
CA PRO A 60 17.32 26.50 2.66
C PRO A 60 16.61 27.38 1.64
N GLU A 61 16.97 27.27 0.35
CA GLU A 61 16.35 28.04 -0.74
C GLU A 61 14.85 27.78 -0.89
N PHE A 62 14.37 26.62 -0.48
CA PHE A 62 12.91 26.33 -0.48
C PHE A 62 12.19 27.20 0.55
N LEU A 63 12.77 27.37 1.74
CA LEU A 63 12.23 28.24 2.77
C LEU A 63 12.32 29.72 2.37
N GLU A 64 13.42 30.16 1.80
CA GLU A 64 13.56 31.52 1.26
C GLU A 64 12.50 31.85 0.20
N ASN A 65 12.21 30.89 -0.68
CA ASN A 65 11.15 31.05 -1.68
C ASN A 65 9.75 31.12 -1.03
N ALA A 66 9.50 30.33 0.00
CA ALA A 66 8.26 30.40 0.77
C ALA A 66 8.11 31.77 1.48
N VAL A 67 9.19 32.32 2.05
CA VAL A 67 9.20 33.67 2.64
C VAL A 67 8.89 34.74 1.59
N LYS A 68 9.50 34.65 0.39
CA LYS A 68 9.19 35.58 -0.72
C LYS A 68 7.72 35.47 -1.18
N ALA A 69 7.09 34.31 -1.01
CA ALA A 69 5.68 34.09 -1.30
C ALA A 69 4.74 34.57 -0.15
N GLY A 70 5.31 35.12 0.93
CA GLY A 70 4.53 35.72 2.03
C GLY A 70 4.42 34.85 3.29
N LEU A 71 5.18 33.74 3.37
CA LEU A 71 5.21 32.92 4.58
C LEU A 71 5.59 33.76 5.81
N SER A 72 4.85 33.59 6.91
CA SER A 72 5.03 34.38 8.15
C SER A 72 5.65 33.60 9.30
N CYS A 73 5.64 32.25 9.25
CA CYS A 73 6.16 31.40 10.31
C CYS A 73 6.49 29.99 9.80
N TYR A 74 7.48 29.34 10.40
CA TYR A 74 7.82 27.96 10.09
C TYR A 74 8.15 27.12 11.33
N VAL A 75 8.05 25.79 11.18
CA VAL A 75 8.45 24.79 12.17
C VAL A 75 9.68 24.07 11.64
N ALA A 76 10.71 23.91 12.46
CA ALA A 76 11.96 23.24 12.07
C ALA A 76 12.70 22.66 13.30
N GLU A 77 13.71 21.81 13.05
CA GLU A 77 14.61 21.30 14.10
C GLU A 77 15.75 22.26 14.42
N LYS A 78 15.94 23.30 13.59
CA LYS A 78 16.92 24.38 13.76
C LYS A 78 16.43 25.66 13.10
N ASP A 79 16.96 26.80 13.55
CA ASP A 79 16.75 28.07 12.88
C ASP A 79 17.53 28.15 11.55
N TYR A 80 16.84 28.56 10.49
CA TYR A 80 17.42 28.79 9.15
C TYR A 80 17.76 30.27 8.90
N GLN A 81 17.51 31.17 9.85
CA GLN A 81 17.85 32.58 9.82
C GLN A 81 17.28 33.35 8.60
N VAL A 82 16.03 33.02 8.22
CA VAL A 82 15.37 33.62 7.05
C VAL A 82 14.55 34.87 7.37
N GLY A 83 14.71 35.43 8.57
CA GLY A 83 14.12 36.71 8.95
C GLY A 83 12.63 36.66 9.34
N ILE A 84 12.06 35.48 9.49
CA ILE A 84 10.71 35.25 10.02
C ILE A 84 10.78 34.29 11.22
N PRO A 85 9.78 34.35 12.12
CA PRO A 85 9.73 33.50 13.29
C PRO A 85 9.77 31.98 13.01
N ALA A 86 10.53 31.28 13.85
CA ALA A 86 10.70 29.83 13.82
C ALA A 86 10.24 29.17 15.11
N ILE A 87 9.39 28.15 15.01
CA ILE A 87 9.08 27.22 16.11
C ILE A 87 10.08 26.06 16.01
N ILE A 88 10.94 25.96 17.02
CA ILE A 88 11.99 24.93 17.05
C ILE A 88 11.49 23.70 17.81
N VAL A 89 11.62 22.54 17.18
CA VAL A 89 11.16 21.26 17.70
C VAL A 89 12.29 20.24 17.77
N SER A 90 12.11 19.19 18.56
CA SER A 90 13.08 18.09 18.67
C SER A 90 13.03 17.15 17.47
N ASP A 91 11.85 16.94 16.93
CA ASP A 91 11.58 16.06 15.79
C ASP A 91 10.47 16.66 14.93
N ILE A 92 10.82 17.07 13.72
CA ILE A 92 9.90 17.72 12.79
C ILE A 92 8.78 16.80 12.30
N LYS A 93 9.05 15.50 12.11
CA LYS A 93 8.08 14.54 11.63
C LYS A 93 7.01 14.25 12.69
N GLN A 94 7.44 14.16 13.95
CA GLN A 94 6.55 14.04 15.09
C GLN A 94 5.69 15.29 15.27
N ALA A 95 6.30 16.48 15.17
CA ALA A 95 5.60 17.76 15.21
C ALA A 95 4.53 17.86 14.12
N MET A 96 4.85 17.46 12.88
CA MET A 96 3.89 17.44 11.77
C MET A 96 2.66 16.60 12.10
N SER A 97 2.86 15.39 12.62
CA SER A 97 1.74 14.50 12.97
C SER A 97 0.85 15.10 14.07
N LEU A 98 1.46 15.59 15.14
CA LEU A 98 0.74 16.16 16.28
C LEU A 98 -0.04 17.43 15.91
N ILE A 99 0.60 18.34 15.17
CA ILE A 99 -0.05 19.58 14.74
C ILE A 99 -1.17 19.31 13.75
N ALA A 100 -0.98 18.35 12.82
CA ALA A 100 -2.02 17.95 11.87
C ALA A 100 -3.26 17.38 12.58
N GLN A 101 -3.07 16.54 13.60
CA GLN A 101 -4.17 16.02 14.41
C GLN A 101 -5.01 17.16 15.03
N ALA A 102 -4.34 18.10 15.67
CA ALA A 102 -5.01 19.25 16.30
C ALA A 102 -5.67 20.19 15.26
N PHE A 103 -4.98 20.47 14.16
CA PHE A 103 -5.48 21.32 13.07
C PHE A 103 -6.78 20.79 12.47
N TYR A 104 -6.86 19.47 12.23
CA TYR A 104 -8.03 18.79 11.69
C TYR A 104 -9.00 18.30 12.77
N GLN A 105 -8.87 18.79 14.02
CA GLN A 105 -9.79 18.50 15.13
C GLN A 105 -9.94 17.01 15.44
N HIS A 106 -8.80 16.32 15.48
CA HIS A 106 -8.70 14.90 15.85
C HIS A 106 -9.66 13.99 15.06
N PRO A 107 -9.58 13.97 13.71
CA PRO A 107 -10.51 13.19 12.89
C PRO A 107 -10.41 11.68 13.16
N GLN A 108 -9.26 11.20 13.65
CA GLN A 108 -9.06 9.81 14.04
C GLN A 108 -10.00 9.36 15.17
N ASP A 109 -10.46 10.26 16.02
CA ASP A 109 -11.37 9.93 17.14
C ASP A 109 -12.82 9.74 16.67
N LYS A 110 -13.13 10.15 15.45
CA LYS A 110 -14.46 10.05 14.82
C LYS A 110 -14.61 8.86 13.90
N LEU A 111 -13.53 8.09 13.68
CA LEU A 111 -13.47 6.94 12.79
C LEU A 111 -13.07 5.67 13.57
N LYS A 112 -13.58 4.53 13.17
CA LYS A 112 -13.02 3.23 13.55
C LYS A 112 -11.84 2.92 12.63
N LEU A 113 -10.65 2.74 13.21
CA LEU A 113 -9.41 2.61 12.46
C LEU A 113 -8.99 1.13 12.34
N LEU A 114 -8.91 0.62 11.12
CA LEU A 114 -8.38 -0.69 10.78
C LEU A 114 -7.09 -0.55 9.99
N ALA A 115 -6.01 -1.17 10.45
CA ALA A 115 -4.73 -1.09 9.79
C ALA A 115 -4.14 -2.47 9.47
N PHE A 116 -3.58 -2.60 8.26
CA PHE A 116 -2.88 -3.79 7.81
C PHE A 116 -1.39 -3.53 7.63
N THR A 117 -0.55 -4.37 8.25
CA THR A 117 0.88 -4.42 7.96
C THR A 117 1.31 -5.83 7.53
N GLY A 118 2.47 -5.92 6.93
CA GLY A 118 3.05 -7.15 6.40
C GLY A 118 3.98 -6.84 5.23
N THR A 119 4.77 -7.78 4.80
CA THR A 119 5.57 -7.63 3.58
C THR A 119 4.65 -7.66 2.37
N LYS A 120 3.73 -8.64 2.30
CA LYS A 120 2.78 -8.84 1.20
C LYS A 120 1.33 -8.90 1.70
N GLY A 121 0.36 -8.76 0.79
CA GLY A 121 -1.07 -8.97 1.07
C GLY A 121 -1.83 -7.77 1.62
N LYS A 122 -1.18 -6.68 2.05
CA LYS A 122 -1.84 -5.50 2.66
C LYS A 122 -2.97 -4.93 1.80
N THR A 123 -2.69 -4.67 0.53
CA THR A 123 -3.68 -4.14 -0.42
C THR A 123 -4.88 -5.07 -0.56
N THR A 124 -4.62 -6.35 -0.77
CA THR A 124 -5.70 -7.36 -0.92
C THR A 124 -6.56 -7.44 0.34
N ALA A 125 -5.94 -7.49 1.53
CA ALA A 125 -6.65 -7.51 2.80
C ALA A 125 -7.46 -6.22 3.03
N ALA A 126 -6.92 -5.06 2.66
CA ALA A 126 -7.64 -3.78 2.73
C ALA A 126 -8.87 -3.75 1.82
N TYR A 127 -8.78 -4.29 0.60
CA TYR A 127 -9.93 -4.38 -0.32
C TYR A 127 -10.99 -5.37 0.18
N PHE A 128 -10.60 -6.52 0.74
CA PHE A 128 -11.55 -7.42 1.41
C PHE A 128 -12.26 -6.69 2.55
N ALA A 129 -11.52 -6.05 3.44
CA ALA A 129 -12.10 -5.32 4.57
C ALA A 129 -13.03 -4.19 4.11
N PHE A 130 -12.65 -3.45 3.06
CA PHE A 130 -13.49 -2.41 2.49
C PHE A 130 -14.81 -2.96 1.97
N ASN A 131 -14.78 -4.04 1.18
CA ASN A 131 -16.01 -4.63 0.62
C ASN A 131 -16.87 -5.30 1.70
N ILE A 132 -16.28 -5.87 2.75
CA ILE A 132 -17.00 -6.40 3.91
C ILE A 132 -17.71 -5.26 4.66
N LEU A 133 -16.97 -4.23 5.08
CA LEU A 133 -17.57 -3.13 5.84
C LEU A 133 -18.58 -2.33 5.02
N LYS A 134 -18.43 -2.27 3.70
CA LYS A 134 -19.37 -1.59 2.81
C LYS A 134 -20.77 -2.21 2.80
N GLN A 135 -20.93 -3.46 3.25
CA GLN A 135 -22.25 -4.12 3.29
C GLN A 135 -23.20 -3.44 4.31
N SER A 136 -22.66 -2.99 5.45
CA SER A 136 -23.47 -2.42 6.54
C SER A 136 -22.91 -1.12 7.14
N HIS A 137 -21.73 -0.70 6.75
CA HIS A 137 -21.05 0.49 7.24
C HIS A 137 -20.62 1.42 6.09
N LYS A 138 -20.00 2.56 6.43
CA LYS A 138 -19.48 3.54 5.47
C LYS A 138 -17.95 3.62 5.61
N PRO A 139 -17.19 2.75 4.94
CA PRO A 139 -15.74 2.77 5.01
C PRO A 139 -15.11 3.75 4.02
N ALA A 140 -14.07 4.46 4.46
CA ALA A 140 -13.02 5.03 3.63
C ALA A 140 -11.84 4.07 3.57
N MET A 141 -10.98 4.20 2.56
CA MET A 141 -9.80 3.34 2.39
C MET A 141 -8.59 4.14 1.88
N LEU A 142 -7.44 3.93 2.53
CA LEU A 142 -6.13 4.39 2.08
C LEU A 142 -5.27 3.17 1.77
N SER A 143 -5.03 2.89 0.50
CA SER A 143 -4.21 1.74 0.08
C SER A 143 -3.13 2.13 -0.92
N THR A 144 -2.21 1.23 -1.22
CA THR A 144 -1.13 1.45 -2.20
C THR A 144 -1.67 1.76 -3.59
N MET A 145 -2.77 1.11 -3.99
CA MET A 145 -3.34 1.23 -5.33
C MET A 145 -4.25 2.47 -5.44
N ASN A 146 -5.27 2.52 -4.62
CA ASN A 146 -6.28 3.56 -4.68
C ASN A 146 -6.70 4.01 -3.28
N THR A 147 -7.10 5.26 -3.20
CA THR A 147 -7.73 5.89 -2.05
C THR A 147 -9.19 6.20 -2.36
N THR A 148 -10.08 6.00 -1.39
CA THR A 148 -11.45 6.52 -1.43
C THR A 148 -11.81 7.12 -0.07
N LEU A 149 -12.33 8.34 -0.09
CA LEU A 149 -12.69 9.10 1.11
C LEU A 149 -14.21 9.25 1.29
N ASP A 150 -14.98 8.73 0.33
CA ASP A 150 -16.46 8.74 0.31
C ASP A 150 -17.06 7.36 0.03
N GLY A 151 -16.22 6.33 -0.08
CA GLY A 151 -16.60 4.96 -0.38
C GLY A 151 -17.11 4.70 -1.81
N LYS A 152 -17.02 5.69 -2.70
CA LYS A 152 -17.56 5.66 -4.07
C LYS A 152 -16.54 6.07 -5.12
N ASN A 153 -15.90 7.22 -4.92
CA ASN A 153 -14.91 7.78 -5.84
C ASN A 153 -13.52 7.30 -5.44
N PHE A 154 -12.83 6.65 -6.38
CA PHE A 154 -11.48 6.13 -6.17
C PHE A 154 -10.49 6.97 -6.97
N PHE A 155 -9.39 7.32 -6.35
CA PHE A 155 -8.26 7.99 -7.01
C PHE A 155 -6.94 7.30 -6.67
N LYS A 156 -5.96 7.44 -7.55
CA LYS A 156 -4.66 6.78 -7.41
C LYS A 156 -3.90 7.33 -6.19
N SER A 157 -3.38 6.44 -5.36
CA SER A 157 -2.57 6.79 -4.21
C SER A 157 -1.13 7.15 -4.64
N ASN A 158 -0.54 8.12 -3.97
CA ASN A 158 0.86 8.48 -4.18
C ASN A 158 1.82 7.64 -3.31
N LEU A 159 1.39 7.26 -2.12
CA LEU A 159 2.13 6.48 -1.14
C LEU A 159 1.22 5.42 -0.51
N THR A 160 1.80 4.30 -0.11
CA THR A 160 1.08 3.25 0.65
C THR A 160 0.45 3.82 1.93
N THR A 161 1.22 4.62 2.67
CA THR A 161 0.76 5.38 3.83
C THR A 161 1.10 6.84 3.57
N PRO A 162 0.12 7.75 3.49
CA PRO A 162 0.36 9.17 3.23
C PRO A 162 1.27 9.85 4.26
N GLU A 163 1.89 10.96 3.89
CA GLU A 163 2.56 11.84 4.85
C GLU A 163 1.55 12.37 5.88
N SER A 164 2.00 12.67 7.11
CA SER A 164 1.08 12.97 8.21
C SER A 164 0.11 14.11 7.92
N LEU A 165 0.54 15.21 7.28
CA LEU A 165 -0.37 16.31 6.93
C LEU A 165 -1.49 15.84 5.98
N ASP A 166 -1.12 15.05 4.97
CA ASP A 166 -2.08 14.48 4.01
C ASP A 166 -2.98 13.43 4.67
N LEU A 167 -2.41 12.58 5.55
CA LEU A 167 -3.15 11.55 6.24
C LEU A 167 -4.29 12.13 7.08
N PHE A 168 -4.00 13.12 7.92
CA PHE A 168 -5.04 13.73 8.79
C PHE A 168 -6.01 14.60 8.01
N ARG A 169 -5.58 15.24 6.91
CA ARG A 169 -6.48 15.90 5.97
C ARG A 169 -7.46 14.91 5.34
N MET A 170 -6.97 13.77 4.86
CA MET A 170 -7.80 12.71 4.27
C MET A 170 -8.75 12.10 5.31
N MET A 171 -8.31 11.93 6.55
CA MET A 171 -9.19 11.49 7.64
C MET A 171 -10.31 12.50 7.90
N ALA A 172 -10.00 13.80 7.93
CA ALA A 172 -11.00 14.84 8.11
C ALA A 172 -12.01 14.86 6.96
N GLU A 173 -11.54 14.77 5.72
CA GLU A 173 -12.40 14.68 4.53
C GLU A 173 -13.30 13.44 4.56
N ALA A 174 -12.78 12.28 5.00
CA ALA A 174 -13.59 11.07 5.19
C ALA A 174 -14.69 11.28 6.23
N VAL A 175 -14.38 11.96 7.36
CA VAL A 175 -15.38 12.34 8.38
C VAL A 175 -16.44 13.26 7.81
N ASP A 176 -16.03 14.28 7.06
CA ASP A 176 -16.94 15.24 6.43
C ASP A 176 -17.85 14.58 5.38
N ASN A 177 -17.36 13.56 4.70
CA ASN A 177 -18.14 12.70 3.79
C ASN A 177 -19.05 11.69 4.54
N GLY A 178 -19.05 11.73 5.89
CA GLY A 178 -19.90 10.87 6.73
C GLY A 178 -19.43 9.42 6.81
N MET A 179 -18.14 9.16 6.57
CA MET A 179 -17.56 7.83 6.76
C MET A 179 -17.45 7.51 8.25
N THR A 180 -17.61 6.23 8.58
CA THR A 180 -17.59 5.73 9.96
C THR A 180 -16.35 4.90 10.27
N HIS A 181 -15.69 4.39 9.24
CA HIS A 181 -14.52 3.51 9.32
C HIS A 181 -13.43 4.02 8.37
N LEU A 182 -12.18 3.83 8.75
CA LEU A 182 -11.04 4.01 7.87
C LEU A 182 -10.20 2.75 7.88
N ILE A 183 -10.01 2.18 6.70
CA ILE A 183 -9.13 1.05 6.46
C ILE A 183 -7.85 1.60 5.85
N MET A 184 -6.68 1.22 6.37
CA MET A 184 -5.43 1.68 5.79
C MET A 184 -4.31 0.64 5.79
N GLU A 185 -3.45 0.74 4.79
CA GLU A 185 -2.18 0.05 4.79
C GLU A 185 -1.16 0.86 5.59
N VAL A 186 -0.48 0.20 6.53
CA VAL A 186 0.60 0.82 7.31
C VAL A 186 1.91 0.13 6.99
N SER A 187 2.77 0.84 6.25
CA SER A 187 4.11 0.37 5.91
C SER A 187 5.07 0.54 7.10
N SER A 188 6.19 -0.19 7.10
CA SER A 188 7.26 0.03 8.09
C SER A 188 7.82 1.45 8.03
N GLN A 189 7.92 2.02 6.83
CA GLN A 189 8.32 3.40 6.60
C GLN A 189 7.38 4.42 7.27
N ALA A 190 6.09 4.10 7.43
CA ALA A 190 5.15 4.99 8.11
C ALA A 190 5.52 5.21 9.58
N TYR A 191 6.01 4.17 10.25
CA TYR A 191 6.54 4.29 11.61
C TYR A 191 7.93 4.91 11.64
N LEU A 192 8.85 4.47 10.77
CA LEU A 192 10.20 5.03 10.67
C LEU A 192 10.18 6.55 10.41
N THR A 193 9.25 7.01 9.61
CA THR A 193 9.09 8.43 9.27
C THR A 193 7.99 9.14 10.06
N LYS A 194 7.44 8.50 11.10
CA LYS A 194 6.43 9.05 12.03
C LYS A 194 5.15 9.57 11.37
N ARG A 195 4.76 9.02 10.21
CA ARG A 195 3.54 9.43 9.49
C ARG A 195 2.26 9.12 10.27
N VAL A 196 2.28 8.05 11.06
CA VAL A 196 1.16 7.58 11.90
C VAL A 196 1.39 7.84 13.39
N TYR A 197 2.31 8.74 13.74
CA TYR A 197 2.62 9.05 15.13
C TYR A 197 1.38 9.58 15.87
N GLY A 198 1.12 9.04 17.06
CA GLY A 198 -0.05 9.39 17.89
C GLY A 198 -1.36 8.70 17.49
N LEU A 199 -1.38 7.89 16.42
CA LEU A 199 -2.55 7.06 16.11
C LEU A 199 -2.60 5.80 16.97
N ILE A 200 -3.80 5.50 17.48
CA ILE A 200 -4.13 4.20 18.08
C ILE A 200 -5.25 3.57 17.23
N PHE A 201 -4.95 2.43 16.65
CA PHE A 201 -5.90 1.70 15.80
C PHE A 201 -6.87 0.89 16.64
N ASP A 202 -8.13 0.79 16.21
CA ASP A 202 -9.08 -0.11 16.86
C ASP A 202 -8.68 -1.57 16.61
N VAL A 203 -8.23 -1.88 15.39
CA VAL A 203 -7.70 -3.20 15.03
C VAL A 203 -6.44 -3.06 14.18
N GLY A 204 -5.35 -3.69 14.61
CA GLY A 204 -4.10 -3.83 13.85
C GLY A 204 -3.88 -5.26 13.40
N VAL A 205 -3.50 -5.45 12.14
CA VAL A 205 -3.34 -6.77 11.53
C VAL A 205 -1.92 -6.98 11.03
N PHE A 206 -1.29 -8.08 11.43
CA PHE A 206 0.01 -8.48 10.92
C PHE A 206 -0.11 -9.73 10.04
N LEU A 207 0.02 -9.54 8.73
CA LEU A 207 -0.24 -10.57 7.74
C LEU A 207 0.95 -11.55 7.58
N ASN A 208 2.15 -11.00 7.43
CA ASN A 208 3.37 -11.79 7.20
C ASN A 208 4.62 -10.92 7.28
N ILE A 209 5.78 -11.59 7.38
CA ILE A 209 7.09 -10.94 7.34
C ILE A 209 8.08 -11.78 6.56
N SER A 210 8.82 -11.15 5.67
CA SER A 210 9.98 -11.69 4.97
C SER A 210 10.96 -10.55 4.68
N PRO A 211 12.26 -10.83 4.44
CA PRO A 211 13.23 -9.79 4.09
C PRO A 211 12.78 -8.98 2.89
N ASP A 212 12.66 -7.67 3.08
CA ASP A 212 12.29 -6.69 2.05
C ASP A 212 12.68 -5.30 2.56
N HIS A 213 12.76 -4.30 1.69
CA HIS A 213 13.07 -2.91 2.07
C HIS A 213 14.34 -2.74 2.92
N ILE A 214 15.37 -3.57 2.69
CA ILE A 214 16.64 -3.47 3.38
C ILE A 214 17.63 -2.71 2.48
N GLY A 215 18.10 -1.56 2.94
CA GLY A 215 19.00 -0.72 2.16
C GLY A 215 19.36 0.59 2.85
N PRO A 216 20.31 1.37 2.31
CA PRO A 216 20.87 2.56 2.96
C PRO A 216 19.87 3.68 3.22
N ILE A 217 18.81 3.75 2.43
CA ILE A 217 17.77 4.80 2.48
C ILE A 217 16.42 4.29 3.01
N GLU A 218 16.35 3.02 3.35
CA GLU A 218 15.16 2.36 3.91
C GLU A 218 15.48 1.84 5.31
N HIS A 219 15.45 0.53 5.52
CA HIS A 219 15.81 -0.08 6.80
C HIS A 219 17.26 -0.62 6.73
N PRO A 220 18.12 -0.31 7.70
CA PRO A 220 19.51 -0.79 7.67
C PRO A 220 19.62 -2.31 7.83
N THR A 221 18.69 -2.94 8.55
CA THR A 221 18.67 -4.37 8.78
C THR A 221 17.25 -4.94 8.73
N PHE A 222 17.14 -6.27 8.67
CA PHE A 222 15.85 -6.96 8.79
C PHE A 222 15.20 -6.73 10.17
N GLU A 223 15.99 -6.70 11.23
CA GLU A 223 15.50 -6.48 12.58
C GLU A 223 14.86 -5.10 12.74
N ASP A 224 15.45 -4.07 12.12
CA ASP A 224 14.89 -2.72 12.09
C ASP A 224 13.58 -2.67 11.30
N TYR A 225 13.54 -3.34 10.13
CA TYR A 225 12.33 -3.47 9.33
C TYR A 225 11.22 -4.20 10.09
N PHE A 226 11.54 -5.31 10.73
CA PHE A 226 10.60 -6.10 11.53
C PHE A 226 10.11 -5.32 12.76
N TYR A 227 11.02 -4.62 13.47
CA TYR A 227 10.66 -3.76 14.58
C TYR A 227 9.60 -2.72 14.18
N HIS A 228 9.86 -1.96 13.12
CA HIS A 228 8.93 -0.92 12.68
C HIS A 228 7.56 -1.45 12.24
N LYS A 229 7.48 -2.69 11.72
CA LYS A 229 6.18 -3.31 11.45
C LYS A 229 5.42 -3.70 12.71
N ARG A 230 6.12 -4.20 13.73
CA ARG A 230 5.50 -4.61 15.01
C ARG A 230 4.92 -3.44 15.81
N LEU A 231 5.42 -2.21 15.59
CA LEU A 231 4.85 -1.02 16.20
C LEU A 231 3.34 -0.85 15.90
N LEU A 232 2.83 -1.41 14.80
CA LEU A 232 1.39 -1.44 14.57
C LEU A 232 0.65 -2.21 15.66
N LEU A 233 1.18 -3.35 16.08
CA LEU A 233 0.56 -4.16 17.13
C LEU A 233 0.59 -3.43 18.48
N GLU A 234 1.70 -2.75 18.77
CA GLU A 234 1.83 -1.92 19.97
C GLU A 234 0.76 -0.80 19.99
N ASN A 235 0.56 -0.13 18.85
CA ASN A 235 -0.36 0.99 18.69
C ASN A 235 -1.77 0.56 18.25
N SER A 236 -2.21 -0.63 18.65
CA SER A 236 -3.57 -1.14 18.38
C SER A 236 -4.25 -1.64 19.66
N ARG A 237 -5.56 -1.40 19.77
CA ARG A 237 -6.39 -1.88 20.88
C ARG A 237 -6.60 -3.39 20.81
N ALA A 238 -6.93 -3.91 19.64
CA ALA A 238 -7.01 -5.32 19.35
C ALA A 238 -6.08 -5.68 18.18
N VAL A 239 -5.56 -6.90 18.17
CA VAL A 239 -4.62 -7.33 17.13
C VAL A 239 -5.01 -8.66 16.51
N ILE A 240 -4.69 -8.82 15.23
CA ILE A 240 -4.90 -10.06 14.48
C ILE A 240 -3.58 -10.44 13.83
N VAL A 241 -3.10 -11.66 14.10
CA VAL A 241 -1.78 -12.11 13.65
C VAL A 241 -1.90 -13.45 12.94
N ASN A 242 -1.21 -13.57 11.80
CA ASN A 242 -1.11 -14.83 11.05
C ASN A 242 -0.17 -15.80 11.77
N SER A 243 -0.68 -16.92 12.25
CA SER A 243 0.11 -17.96 12.92
C SER A 243 1.04 -18.73 11.98
N GLY A 244 0.79 -18.67 10.67
CA GLY A 244 1.65 -19.26 9.65
C GLY A 244 2.84 -18.40 9.21
N MET A 245 2.97 -17.18 9.74
CA MET A 245 4.04 -16.27 9.34
C MET A 245 5.39 -16.63 9.98
N ASN A 246 6.49 -16.23 9.34
CA ASN A 246 7.82 -16.29 9.95
C ASN A 246 7.85 -15.46 11.25
N HIS A 247 8.62 -15.90 12.24
CA HIS A 247 8.74 -15.25 13.55
C HIS A 247 7.43 -15.13 14.34
N PHE A 248 6.43 -15.95 14.05
CA PHE A 248 5.14 -15.94 14.75
C PHE A 248 5.31 -16.10 16.27
N GLY A 249 6.11 -17.05 16.74
CA GLY A 249 6.30 -17.28 18.18
C GLY A 249 6.74 -16.03 18.94
N PHE A 250 7.65 -15.25 18.36
CA PHE A 250 8.09 -13.98 18.93
C PHE A 250 6.94 -12.95 19.03
N VAL A 251 6.16 -12.83 17.93
CA VAL A 251 5.04 -11.87 17.91
C VAL A 251 3.90 -12.33 18.82
N ALA A 252 3.65 -13.63 18.93
CA ALA A 252 2.62 -14.17 19.82
C ALA A 252 2.92 -13.86 21.29
N GLU A 253 4.19 -13.95 21.70
CA GLU A 253 4.63 -13.56 23.06
C GLU A 253 4.43 -12.04 23.29
N GLU A 254 4.77 -11.20 22.30
CA GLU A 254 4.64 -9.74 22.40
C GLU A 254 3.19 -9.28 22.56
N VAL A 255 2.23 -10.01 21.99
CA VAL A 255 0.80 -9.65 22.03
C VAL A 255 -0.01 -10.45 23.05
N ALA A 256 0.62 -11.29 23.86
CA ALA A 256 -0.06 -12.21 24.78
C ALA A 256 -1.03 -11.50 25.76
N ASP A 257 -0.68 -10.30 26.21
CA ASP A 257 -1.49 -9.50 27.14
C ASP A 257 -2.50 -8.57 26.43
N LYS A 258 -2.54 -8.58 25.09
CA LYS A 258 -3.50 -7.80 24.30
C LYS A 258 -4.74 -8.60 23.95
N ASP A 259 -5.81 -7.90 23.64
CA ASP A 259 -6.97 -8.52 22.96
C ASP A 259 -6.54 -8.95 21.55
N HIS A 260 -6.45 -10.27 21.32
CA HIS A 260 -5.90 -10.80 20.09
C HIS A 260 -6.69 -11.95 19.50
N ASP A 261 -6.55 -12.12 18.18
CA ASP A 261 -6.93 -13.34 17.45
C ASP A 261 -5.75 -13.81 16.61
N PHE A 262 -5.50 -15.11 16.60
CA PHE A 262 -4.61 -15.75 15.64
C PHE A 262 -5.44 -16.40 14.53
N TYR A 263 -4.91 -16.37 13.31
CA TYR A 263 -5.50 -17.06 12.16
C TYR A 263 -4.41 -17.74 11.31
N GLY A 264 -4.83 -18.62 10.43
CA GLY A 264 -3.93 -19.35 9.54
C GLY A 264 -3.60 -20.76 10.06
N LYS A 265 -2.41 -21.25 9.68
CA LYS A 265 -2.00 -22.61 10.01
C LYS A 265 -1.89 -22.82 11.52
N ASP A 266 -2.40 -23.95 11.99
CA ASP A 266 -2.34 -24.40 13.40
C ASP A 266 -3.08 -23.46 14.40
N SER A 267 -4.02 -22.64 13.90
CA SER A 267 -4.90 -21.81 14.75
C SER A 267 -6.36 -22.26 14.72
N GLU A 268 -7.18 -21.74 15.66
CA GLU A 268 -8.64 -21.97 15.65
C GLU A 268 -9.29 -21.40 14.38
N ASN A 269 -8.84 -20.23 13.93
CA ASN A 269 -9.37 -19.53 12.77
C ASN A 269 -8.54 -19.91 11.54
N THR A 270 -8.92 -20.97 10.86
CA THR A 270 -8.13 -21.50 9.73
C THR A 270 -9.01 -21.89 8.54
N VAL A 271 -8.41 -21.91 7.35
CA VAL A 271 -8.99 -22.48 6.14
C VAL A 271 -8.81 -24.01 6.16
N LYS A 272 -9.90 -24.74 5.95
CA LYS A 272 -9.88 -26.22 5.95
C LYS A 272 -9.76 -26.85 4.57
N HIS A 273 -10.50 -26.30 3.63
CA HIS A 273 -10.58 -26.78 2.26
C HIS A 273 -10.58 -25.58 1.33
N SER A 274 -9.82 -25.67 0.26
CA SER A 274 -9.78 -24.72 -0.82
C SER A 274 -10.10 -25.43 -2.13
N SER A 275 -10.93 -24.82 -2.98
CA SER A 275 -11.24 -25.31 -4.32
C SER A 275 -11.24 -24.16 -5.33
N GLY A 276 -10.12 -23.46 -5.42
CA GLY A 276 -9.97 -22.33 -6.34
C GLY A 276 -10.79 -21.10 -5.94
N PHE A 277 -12.05 -21.09 -6.33
CA PHE A 277 -12.98 -19.97 -6.10
C PHE A 277 -13.86 -20.11 -4.83
N SER A 278 -13.58 -21.08 -3.97
CA SER A 278 -14.27 -21.23 -2.70
C SER A 278 -13.37 -21.82 -1.62
N PHE A 279 -13.69 -21.54 -0.36
CA PHE A 279 -12.98 -22.13 0.76
C PHE A 279 -13.94 -22.33 1.95
N LYS A 280 -13.58 -23.27 2.81
CA LYS A 280 -14.28 -23.51 4.07
C LYS A 280 -13.44 -23.06 5.23
N ALA A 281 -13.97 -22.14 6.04
CA ALA A 281 -13.32 -21.64 7.23
C ALA A 281 -13.79 -22.35 8.50
N LYS A 282 -12.94 -22.34 9.52
CA LYS A 282 -13.22 -22.71 10.91
C LYS A 282 -13.04 -21.52 11.84
N GLY A 283 -13.42 -21.73 13.12
CA GLY A 283 -13.28 -20.74 14.18
C GLY A 283 -14.38 -19.70 14.16
N LYS A 284 -14.06 -18.46 14.45
CA LYS A 284 -15.01 -17.34 14.50
C LYS A 284 -15.69 -17.04 13.16
N LEU A 285 -15.06 -17.44 12.05
CA LEU A 285 -15.60 -17.30 10.69
C LEU A 285 -16.07 -18.65 10.12
N ALA A 286 -16.49 -19.60 10.96
CA ALA A 286 -16.89 -20.92 10.47
C ALA A 286 -18.00 -20.83 9.42
N GLY A 287 -17.75 -21.40 8.22
CA GLY A 287 -18.68 -21.36 7.09
C GLY A 287 -18.01 -21.63 5.77
N ASP A 288 -18.84 -21.62 4.71
CA ASP A 288 -18.39 -21.74 3.33
C ASP A 288 -18.40 -20.36 2.68
N TYR A 289 -17.32 -20.04 1.94
CA TYR A 289 -17.07 -18.75 1.32
C TYR A 289 -16.76 -18.92 -0.16
N ASP A 290 -17.35 -18.08 -0.99
CA ASP A 290 -16.92 -17.86 -2.36
C ASP A 290 -15.89 -16.73 -2.40
N ILE A 291 -14.88 -16.82 -3.28
CA ILE A 291 -13.82 -15.85 -3.42
C ILE A 291 -13.43 -15.71 -4.89
N GLN A 292 -13.21 -14.46 -5.35
CA GLN A 292 -12.80 -14.21 -6.74
C GLN A 292 -11.28 -14.28 -6.93
N LEU A 293 -10.51 -14.04 -5.87
CA LEU A 293 -9.05 -14.02 -5.88
C LEU A 293 -8.52 -15.41 -5.53
N ILE A 294 -8.03 -16.14 -6.52
CA ILE A 294 -7.52 -17.51 -6.36
C ILE A 294 -6.19 -17.50 -5.58
N GLY A 295 -5.92 -18.60 -4.87
CA GLY A 295 -4.69 -18.85 -4.13
C GLY A 295 -4.86 -18.78 -2.61
N ASP A 296 -4.20 -19.70 -1.92
CA ASP A 296 -4.30 -19.88 -0.46
C ASP A 296 -3.96 -18.59 0.32
N PHE A 297 -2.96 -17.84 -0.16
CA PHE A 297 -2.60 -16.55 0.44
C PHE A 297 -3.72 -15.50 0.35
N ASN A 298 -4.60 -15.57 -0.66
CA ASN A 298 -5.75 -14.68 -0.75
C ASN A 298 -6.88 -15.11 0.20
N GLN A 299 -7.00 -16.40 0.47
CA GLN A 299 -7.91 -16.92 1.50
C GLN A 299 -7.44 -16.50 2.89
N ASP A 300 -6.13 -16.53 3.16
CA ASP A 300 -5.54 -16.01 4.39
C ASP A 300 -5.78 -14.50 4.54
N ASN A 301 -5.64 -13.72 3.47
CA ASN A 301 -5.97 -12.28 3.47
C ASN A 301 -7.48 -12.04 3.74
N ALA A 302 -8.36 -12.87 3.17
CA ALA A 302 -9.80 -12.82 3.43
C ALA A 302 -10.15 -13.18 4.88
N MET A 303 -9.48 -14.19 5.47
CA MET A 303 -9.61 -14.55 6.88
C MET A 303 -9.18 -13.39 7.79
N ALA A 304 -8.03 -12.76 7.51
CA ALA A 304 -7.54 -11.60 8.25
C ALA A 304 -8.53 -10.44 8.22
N ALA A 305 -9.02 -10.10 7.02
CA ALA A 305 -10.02 -9.05 6.83
C ALA A 305 -11.35 -9.38 7.52
N GLY A 306 -11.83 -10.61 7.37
CA GLY A 306 -13.08 -11.08 7.99
C GLY A 306 -13.04 -10.97 9.52
N LEU A 307 -11.98 -11.47 10.17
CA LEU A 307 -11.80 -11.36 11.62
C LEU A 307 -11.73 -9.91 12.08
N SER A 308 -11.04 -9.06 11.32
CA SER A 308 -10.91 -7.63 11.62
C SER A 308 -12.28 -6.93 11.55
N CYS A 309 -13.03 -7.20 10.49
CA CYS A 309 -14.35 -6.60 10.29
C CYS A 309 -15.38 -7.12 11.31
N LEU A 310 -15.29 -8.40 11.72
CA LEU A 310 -16.10 -8.96 12.80
C LEU A 310 -15.90 -8.19 14.11
N ARG A 311 -14.64 -7.85 14.46
CA ARG A 311 -14.33 -7.03 15.64
C ARG A 311 -14.83 -5.59 15.51
N LEU A 312 -15.02 -5.11 14.29
CA LEU A 312 -15.55 -3.77 14.00
C LEU A 312 -17.06 -3.74 13.82
N GLY A 313 -17.75 -4.87 14.03
CA GLY A 313 -19.22 -4.95 14.06
C GLY A 313 -19.86 -5.48 12.78
N ALA A 314 -19.08 -5.93 11.78
CA ALA A 314 -19.64 -6.61 10.62
C ALA A 314 -20.26 -7.98 11.03
N SER A 315 -21.38 -8.35 10.43
CA SER A 315 -21.97 -9.65 10.60
C SER A 315 -21.26 -10.74 9.78
N LEU A 316 -21.46 -12.02 10.10
CA LEU A 316 -20.93 -13.12 9.27
C LEU A 316 -21.48 -13.08 7.84
N GLU A 317 -22.71 -12.58 7.66
CA GLU A 317 -23.30 -12.41 6.33
C GLU A 317 -22.61 -11.29 5.55
N ASP A 318 -22.33 -10.14 6.19
CA ASP A 318 -21.54 -9.05 5.56
C ASP A 318 -20.17 -9.56 5.13
N ILE A 319 -19.52 -10.37 5.98
CA ILE A 319 -18.19 -10.95 5.70
C ILE A 319 -18.27 -11.86 4.48
N LYS A 320 -19.26 -12.75 4.44
CA LYS A 320 -19.48 -13.68 3.33
C LYS A 320 -19.71 -12.94 2.01
N GLN A 321 -20.62 -11.97 2.01
CA GLN A 321 -20.95 -11.18 0.83
C GLN A 321 -19.78 -10.31 0.39
N GLY A 322 -19.10 -9.66 1.33
CA GLY A 322 -17.96 -8.81 1.04
C GLY A 322 -16.78 -9.58 0.44
N ILE A 323 -16.47 -10.77 0.96
CA ILE A 323 -15.42 -11.64 0.38
C ILE A 323 -15.79 -12.06 -1.05
N ALA A 324 -17.02 -12.52 -1.27
CA ALA A 324 -17.48 -12.97 -2.58
C ALA A 324 -17.48 -11.86 -3.66
N GLN A 325 -17.68 -10.60 -3.25
CA GLN A 325 -17.73 -9.46 -4.16
C GLN A 325 -16.35 -8.78 -4.38
N THR A 326 -15.31 -9.21 -3.65
CA THR A 326 -14.03 -8.53 -3.70
C THR A 326 -13.23 -8.88 -4.95
N SER A 327 -12.94 -7.86 -5.74
CA SER A 327 -11.87 -7.84 -6.74
C SER A 327 -10.86 -6.75 -6.38
N VAL A 328 -9.60 -6.95 -6.77
CA VAL A 328 -8.52 -5.97 -6.55
C VAL A 328 -7.91 -5.62 -7.90
N PRO A 329 -7.98 -4.36 -8.34
CA PRO A 329 -7.46 -3.97 -9.63
C PRO A 329 -6.00 -4.42 -9.84
N GLY A 330 -5.74 -5.15 -10.94
CA GLY A 330 -4.41 -5.66 -11.27
C GLY A 330 -3.83 -6.70 -10.30
N ARG A 331 -4.66 -7.32 -9.47
CA ARG A 331 -4.27 -8.46 -8.62
C ARG A 331 -5.16 -9.65 -8.94
N MET A 332 -4.59 -10.64 -9.63
CA MET A 332 -5.32 -11.84 -10.05
C MET A 332 -6.68 -11.50 -10.71
N GLU A 333 -6.72 -10.41 -11.49
CA GLU A 333 -7.93 -10.01 -12.20
C GLU A 333 -8.16 -10.98 -13.35
N ILE A 334 -9.37 -11.56 -13.42
CA ILE A 334 -9.70 -12.61 -14.38
C ILE A 334 -10.73 -12.09 -15.34
N LEU A 335 -10.34 -12.04 -16.63
CA LEU A 335 -11.24 -11.78 -17.74
C LEU A 335 -11.53 -13.09 -18.49
N THR A 336 -12.61 -13.14 -19.23
CA THR A 336 -12.98 -14.35 -20.01
C THR A 336 -13.18 -13.96 -21.45
N GLN A 337 -12.46 -14.63 -22.35
CA GLN A 337 -12.61 -14.46 -23.80
C GLN A 337 -13.91 -15.12 -24.32
N ALA A 338 -14.33 -14.76 -25.52
CA ALA A 338 -15.54 -15.28 -26.15
C ALA A 338 -15.52 -16.81 -26.31
N ASN A 339 -14.32 -17.43 -26.46
CA ASN A 339 -14.13 -18.89 -26.51
C ASN A 339 -14.12 -19.57 -25.13
N GLY A 340 -14.23 -18.80 -24.04
CA GLY A 340 -14.18 -19.31 -22.66
C GLY A 340 -12.81 -19.27 -22.02
N ALA A 341 -11.73 -19.05 -22.77
CA ALA A 341 -10.36 -18.95 -22.25
C ALA A 341 -10.22 -17.84 -21.21
N LYS A 342 -9.36 -18.06 -20.22
CA LYS A 342 -9.15 -17.11 -19.11
C LYS A 342 -7.96 -16.21 -19.36
N VAL A 343 -8.10 -14.93 -19.04
CA VAL A 343 -7.00 -13.95 -19.06
C VAL A 343 -6.77 -13.46 -17.64
N PHE A 344 -5.62 -13.80 -17.09
CA PHE A 344 -5.19 -13.42 -15.74
C PHE A 344 -4.29 -12.20 -15.82
N VAL A 345 -4.64 -11.12 -15.14
CA VAL A 345 -3.81 -9.91 -15.04
C VAL A 345 -3.35 -9.75 -13.60
N ASP A 346 -2.03 -9.72 -13.39
CA ASP A 346 -1.45 -9.63 -12.05
C ASP A 346 -0.23 -8.71 -11.98
N TYR A 347 0.01 -8.15 -10.80
CA TYR A 347 1.13 -7.29 -10.51
C TYR A 347 2.42 -8.06 -10.15
N ALA A 348 2.50 -9.37 -10.42
CA ALA A 348 3.65 -10.20 -10.12
C ALA A 348 4.91 -9.68 -10.85
N HIS A 349 5.82 -9.06 -10.09
CA HIS A 349 6.98 -8.32 -10.59
C HIS A 349 8.32 -8.75 -9.96
N ASN A 350 8.34 -9.91 -9.29
CA ASN A 350 9.55 -10.58 -8.78
C ASN A 350 9.38 -12.09 -8.84
N GLY A 351 10.47 -12.85 -8.66
CA GLY A 351 10.46 -14.32 -8.80
C GLY A 351 9.44 -15.01 -7.91
N ASP A 352 9.39 -14.69 -6.63
CA ASP A 352 8.45 -15.29 -5.68
C ASP A 352 6.96 -15.03 -6.02
N SER A 353 6.63 -13.82 -6.49
CA SER A 353 5.25 -13.53 -6.91
C SER A 353 4.90 -14.17 -8.25
N LEU A 354 5.86 -14.28 -9.17
CA LEU A 354 5.65 -14.97 -10.43
C LEU A 354 5.44 -16.48 -10.21
N ASP A 355 6.23 -17.08 -9.33
CA ASP A 355 6.10 -18.51 -8.99
C ASP A 355 4.71 -18.82 -8.44
N LYS A 356 4.25 -18.04 -7.46
CA LYS A 356 2.90 -18.16 -6.88
C LYS A 356 1.78 -17.96 -7.91
N LEU A 357 1.93 -16.99 -8.80
CA LEU A 357 0.96 -16.74 -9.88
C LEU A 357 0.89 -17.97 -10.81
N LEU A 358 2.04 -18.45 -11.29
CA LEU A 358 2.08 -19.57 -12.20
C LEU A 358 1.60 -20.87 -11.54
N GLN A 359 1.95 -21.13 -10.28
CA GLN A 359 1.43 -22.26 -9.53
C GLN A 359 -0.11 -22.26 -9.52
N VAL A 360 -0.71 -21.14 -9.17
CA VAL A 360 -2.18 -21.03 -9.14
C VAL A 360 -2.78 -21.26 -10.53
N VAL A 361 -2.21 -20.67 -11.58
CA VAL A 361 -2.75 -20.81 -12.93
C VAL A 361 -2.59 -22.26 -13.43
N THR A 362 -1.43 -22.89 -13.25
CA THR A 362 -1.18 -24.28 -13.69
C THR A 362 -2.02 -25.30 -12.93
N ASP A 363 -2.34 -25.03 -11.67
CA ASP A 363 -3.24 -25.88 -10.88
C ASP A 363 -4.68 -25.87 -11.41
N HIS A 364 -5.13 -24.74 -11.96
CA HIS A 364 -6.54 -24.52 -12.33
C HIS A 364 -6.80 -24.56 -13.85
N GLN A 365 -5.80 -24.35 -14.70
CA GLN A 365 -5.93 -24.35 -16.16
C GLN A 365 -5.21 -25.58 -16.73
N LYS A 366 -5.89 -26.32 -17.61
CA LYS A 366 -5.37 -27.58 -18.17
C LYS A 366 -4.98 -27.47 -19.63
N GLY A 367 -5.36 -26.39 -20.30
CA GLY A 367 -4.99 -26.08 -21.67
C GLY A 367 -3.63 -25.39 -21.81
N LYS A 368 -3.41 -24.73 -22.93
CA LYS A 368 -2.20 -23.95 -23.19
C LYS A 368 -2.16 -22.72 -22.26
N ILE A 369 -1.03 -22.48 -21.60
CA ILE A 369 -0.80 -21.29 -20.78
C ILE A 369 0.24 -20.41 -21.48
N SER A 370 -0.15 -19.18 -21.84
CA SER A 370 0.70 -18.18 -22.49
C SER A 370 0.98 -17.03 -21.51
N LEU A 371 2.24 -16.82 -21.13
CA LEU A 371 2.68 -15.78 -20.20
C LEU A 371 3.28 -14.58 -20.96
N ILE A 372 2.83 -13.37 -20.66
CA ILE A 372 3.46 -12.10 -21.02
C ILE A 372 4.16 -11.54 -19.79
N LEU A 373 5.48 -11.32 -19.87
CA LEU A 373 6.31 -10.85 -18.76
C LEU A 373 7.34 -9.83 -19.23
N GLY A 374 7.62 -8.84 -18.40
CA GLY A 374 8.71 -7.88 -18.57
C GLY A 374 9.39 -7.56 -17.25
N ALA A 375 10.43 -6.74 -17.29
CA ALA A 375 11.09 -6.19 -16.10
C ALA A 375 11.37 -4.71 -16.28
N PRO A 376 11.39 -3.91 -15.19
CA PRO A 376 11.78 -2.53 -15.25
C PRO A 376 13.29 -2.37 -15.53
N GLY A 377 13.64 -1.27 -16.19
CA GLY A 377 15.02 -0.85 -16.37
C GLY A 377 15.53 0.00 -15.19
N ASN A 378 16.84 -0.05 -14.96
CA ASN A 378 17.55 0.70 -13.91
C ASN A 378 17.00 0.50 -12.49
N LYS A 379 16.28 -0.59 -12.26
CA LYS A 379 15.69 -0.94 -10.96
C LYS A 379 15.47 -2.44 -10.84
N GLY A 380 16.01 -3.03 -9.76
CA GLY A 380 15.76 -4.44 -9.42
C GLY A 380 16.24 -5.44 -10.50
N GLU A 381 17.43 -5.23 -11.04
CA GLU A 381 18.02 -6.06 -12.12
C GLU A 381 18.14 -7.53 -11.74
N SER A 382 18.34 -7.85 -10.44
CA SER A 382 18.35 -9.23 -9.95
C SER A 382 17.08 -10.03 -10.29
N ARG A 383 15.94 -9.34 -10.45
CA ARG A 383 14.66 -9.94 -10.84
C ARG A 383 14.71 -10.66 -12.18
N ARG A 384 15.55 -10.18 -13.13
CA ARG A 384 15.69 -10.75 -14.47
C ARG A 384 16.19 -12.21 -14.40
N LYS A 385 17.18 -12.44 -13.55
CA LYS A 385 17.69 -13.77 -13.25
C LYS A 385 16.68 -14.63 -12.52
N ASP A 386 15.99 -14.06 -11.52
CA ASP A 386 14.99 -14.75 -10.73
C ASP A 386 13.80 -15.22 -11.58
N PHE A 387 13.36 -14.39 -12.54
CA PHE A 387 12.34 -14.78 -13.52
C PHE A 387 12.78 -15.98 -14.35
N GLY A 388 14.03 -15.97 -14.85
CA GLY A 388 14.57 -17.09 -15.60
C GLY A 388 14.56 -18.38 -14.79
N HIS A 389 14.97 -18.32 -13.53
CA HIS A 389 14.94 -19.50 -12.63
C HIS A 389 13.53 -20.04 -12.43
N VAL A 390 12.56 -19.17 -12.12
CA VAL A 390 11.15 -19.58 -11.96
C VAL A 390 10.62 -20.18 -13.25
N LEU A 391 10.82 -19.53 -14.39
CA LEU A 391 10.31 -20.02 -15.66
C LEU A 391 10.89 -21.37 -16.12
N ASN A 392 12.07 -21.73 -15.62
CA ASN A 392 12.63 -23.05 -15.85
C ASN A 392 11.93 -24.16 -15.06
N THR A 393 11.18 -23.83 -13.99
CA THR A 393 10.36 -24.80 -13.24
C THR A 393 8.97 -25.02 -13.85
N TYR A 394 8.57 -24.19 -14.82
CA TYR A 394 7.30 -24.30 -15.55
C TYR A 394 7.57 -24.48 -17.07
N PRO A 395 8.09 -25.63 -17.52
CA PRO A 395 8.43 -25.86 -18.93
C PRO A 395 7.23 -25.86 -19.87
N GLU A 396 6.03 -26.11 -19.37
CA GLU A 396 4.75 -26.13 -20.09
C GLU A 396 4.21 -24.74 -20.42
N VAL A 397 4.69 -23.69 -19.75
CA VAL A 397 4.23 -22.32 -19.97
C VAL A 397 4.94 -21.70 -21.17
N ASP A 398 4.18 -21.25 -22.17
CA ASP A 398 4.68 -20.52 -23.33
C ASP A 398 4.96 -19.07 -22.97
N VAL A 399 6.22 -18.63 -23.11
CA VAL A 399 6.67 -17.33 -22.61
C VAL A 399 6.88 -16.35 -23.75
N THR A 400 6.24 -15.18 -23.64
CA THR A 400 6.51 -13.99 -24.44
C THR A 400 7.06 -12.89 -23.55
N LEU A 401 8.31 -12.49 -23.77
CA LEU A 401 8.95 -11.38 -23.07
C LEU A 401 8.62 -10.06 -23.78
N SER A 402 8.30 -9.04 -23.00
CA SER A 402 7.84 -7.75 -23.50
C SER A 402 8.32 -6.59 -22.63
N ALA A 403 8.15 -5.35 -23.11
CA ALA A 403 8.46 -4.17 -22.32
C ALA A 403 7.55 -4.06 -21.08
N ASP A 404 8.14 -3.67 -19.96
CA ASP A 404 7.45 -3.19 -18.75
C ASP A 404 7.68 -1.67 -18.63
N ASP A 405 8.49 -1.23 -17.70
CA ASP A 405 8.97 0.14 -17.53
C ASP A 405 10.47 0.22 -17.86
N PRO A 406 10.87 0.32 -19.15
CA PRO A 406 12.28 0.22 -19.53
C PRO A 406 13.15 1.34 -18.96
N ASN A 407 12.54 2.43 -18.51
CA ASN A 407 13.22 3.59 -17.96
C ASN A 407 14.25 4.15 -18.97
N LYS A 408 15.54 4.05 -18.70
CA LYS A 408 16.61 4.52 -19.60
C LYS A 408 17.32 3.38 -20.34
N GLU A 409 16.90 2.13 -20.13
CA GLU A 409 17.45 0.96 -20.81
C GLU A 409 16.66 0.62 -22.08
N ASP A 410 17.31 -0.06 -23.02
CA ASP A 410 16.62 -0.60 -24.19
C ASP A 410 15.75 -1.80 -23.78
N PRO A 411 14.41 -1.76 -23.99
CA PRO A 411 13.53 -2.84 -23.60
C PRO A 411 13.86 -4.18 -24.29
N LEU A 412 14.45 -4.17 -25.50
CA LEU A 412 14.90 -5.39 -26.15
C LEU A 412 16.05 -6.04 -25.38
N VAL A 413 17.01 -5.24 -24.89
CA VAL A 413 18.13 -5.73 -24.09
C VAL A 413 17.65 -6.34 -22.79
N ILE A 414 16.68 -5.71 -22.12
CA ILE A 414 16.06 -6.28 -20.90
C ILE A 414 15.43 -7.64 -21.19
N CYS A 415 14.65 -7.75 -22.27
CA CYS A 415 14.03 -9.02 -22.67
C CYS A 415 15.10 -10.10 -23.00
N GLN A 416 16.16 -9.74 -23.70
CA GLN A 416 17.26 -10.66 -24.03
C GLN A 416 18.00 -11.13 -22.78
N GLU A 417 18.20 -10.28 -21.80
CA GLU A 417 18.81 -10.64 -20.52
C GLU A 417 17.94 -11.64 -19.76
N ILE A 418 16.62 -11.40 -19.63
CA ILE A 418 15.70 -12.38 -19.04
C ILE A 418 15.77 -13.71 -19.81
N ALA A 419 15.72 -13.66 -21.14
CA ALA A 419 15.78 -14.85 -22.00
C ALA A 419 17.08 -15.66 -21.81
N SER A 420 18.20 -15.00 -21.52
CA SER A 420 19.50 -15.67 -21.30
C SER A 420 19.51 -16.57 -20.06
N HIS A 421 18.60 -16.36 -19.13
CA HIS A 421 18.43 -17.15 -17.91
C HIS A 421 17.38 -18.28 -18.06
N ILE A 422 16.71 -18.37 -19.22
CA ILE A 422 15.72 -19.40 -19.52
C ILE A 422 16.36 -20.50 -20.38
N SER A 423 16.23 -21.76 -19.96
CA SER A 423 16.88 -22.92 -20.61
C SER A 423 16.28 -23.30 -21.95
N ARG A 424 15.16 -22.71 -22.36
CA ARG A 424 14.46 -22.94 -23.62
C ARG A 424 14.30 -21.66 -24.44
N LYS A 425 14.00 -21.82 -25.74
CA LYS A 425 13.70 -20.66 -26.58
C LYS A 425 12.38 -20.00 -26.15
N VAL A 426 12.36 -18.70 -26.01
CA VAL A 426 11.20 -17.89 -25.69
C VAL A 426 10.95 -16.84 -26.78
N ARG A 427 9.73 -16.37 -26.89
CA ARG A 427 9.35 -15.31 -27.82
C ARG A 427 9.70 -13.96 -27.22
N ILE A 428 10.11 -13.00 -28.04
CA ILE A 428 10.26 -11.59 -27.66
C ILE A 428 9.40 -10.75 -28.58
N ILE A 429 8.45 -10.01 -27.99
CA ILE A 429 7.64 -9.00 -28.66
C ILE A 429 7.73 -7.77 -27.76
N VAL A 430 8.55 -6.80 -28.14
CA VAL A 430 8.85 -5.63 -27.29
C VAL A 430 7.61 -4.77 -27.04
N ASP A 431 6.76 -4.59 -28.06
CA ASP A 431 5.49 -3.90 -27.89
C ASP A 431 4.54 -4.74 -27.04
N ARG A 432 4.16 -4.20 -25.87
CA ARG A 432 3.37 -4.93 -24.88
C ARG A 432 1.93 -5.14 -25.34
N GLU A 433 1.32 -4.18 -26.02
CA GLU A 433 -0.04 -4.34 -26.57
C GLU A 433 -0.07 -5.44 -27.64
N GLU A 434 0.91 -5.45 -28.54
CA GLU A 434 1.03 -6.49 -29.57
C GLU A 434 1.34 -7.88 -28.98
N ALA A 435 2.14 -7.95 -27.88
CA ALA A 435 2.38 -9.18 -27.16
C ALA A 435 1.09 -9.76 -26.55
N ILE A 436 0.29 -8.92 -25.89
CA ILE A 436 -1.00 -9.32 -25.32
C ILE A 436 -1.97 -9.76 -26.40
N LYS A 437 -2.14 -8.98 -27.45
CA LYS A 437 -2.99 -9.30 -28.60
C LYS A 437 -2.62 -10.63 -29.22
N THR A 438 -1.32 -10.86 -29.46
CA THR A 438 -0.83 -12.09 -30.06
C THR A 438 -1.15 -13.30 -29.18
N ALA A 439 -0.87 -13.22 -27.87
CA ALA A 439 -1.15 -14.32 -26.96
C ALA A 439 -2.64 -14.63 -26.85
N MET A 440 -3.49 -13.60 -26.82
CA MET A 440 -4.94 -13.77 -26.77
C MET A 440 -5.52 -14.36 -28.07
N ALA A 441 -4.96 -14.01 -29.22
CA ALA A 441 -5.38 -14.55 -30.51
C ALA A 441 -4.97 -16.04 -30.71
N GLU A 442 -3.99 -16.52 -29.94
CA GLU A 442 -3.50 -17.90 -30.00
C GLU A 442 -4.28 -18.87 -29.08
N THR A 443 -5.20 -18.37 -28.27
CA THR A 443 -6.09 -19.23 -27.46
C THR A 443 -7.18 -19.83 -28.35
N THR A 444 -7.38 -21.13 -28.20
CA THR A 444 -8.32 -21.89 -29.04
C THR A 444 -9.36 -22.68 -28.26
N ASP A 445 -9.11 -22.86 -26.96
CA ASP A 445 -9.94 -23.69 -26.07
C ASP A 445 -10.29 -22.93 -24.79
N SER A 446 -11.41 -23.29 -24.18
CA SER A 446 -11.86 -22.71 -22.89
C SER A 446 -10.94 -23.03 -21.72
N GLU A 447 -10.14 -24.08 -21.82
CA GLU A 447 -9.13 -24.47 -20.82
C GLU A 447 -7.80 -23.73 -21.01
N ASP A 448 -7.63 -22.97 -22.12
CA ASP A 448 -6.46 -22.14 -22.35
C ASP A 448 -6.44 -20.93 -21.43
N ALA A 449 -5.24 -20.43 -21.14
CA ALA A 449 -5.04 -19.24 -20.35
C ALA A 449 -3.98 -18.29 -20.91
N VAL A 450 -4.24 -17.00 -20.81
CA VAL A 450 -3.25 -15.93 -20.98
C VAL A 450 -2.95 -15.32 -19.62
N VAL A 451 -1.67 -15.20 -19.26
CA VAL A 451 -1.20 -14.59 -18.02
C VAL A 451 -0.41 -13.34 -18.38
N ILE A 452 -0.86 -12.19 -17.89
CA ILE A 452 -0.21 -10.91 -18.11
C ILE A 452 0.35 -10.43 -16.76
N ALA A 453 1.68 -10.48 -16.60
CA ALA A 453 2.36 -10.24 -15.34
C ALA A 453 3.25 -8.98 -15.38
N GLY A 454 3.36 -8.31 -14.24
CA GLY A 454 4.28 -7.20 -13.98
C GLY A 454 3.61 -5.87 -13.70
N LYS A 455 2.76 -5.38 -14.60
CA LYS A 455 2.15 -4.04 -14.50
C LYS A 455 0.80 -4.00 -13.79
N GLY A 456 0.06 -5.11 -13.78
CA GLY A 456 -1.27 -5.14 -13.16
C GLY A 456 -2.20 -4.04 -13.71
N ALA A 457 -2.62 -3.12 -12.84
CA ALA A 457 -3.51 -2.00 -13.20
C ALA A 457 -2.78 -0.69 -13.61
N ASP A 458 -1.45 -0.69 -13.77
CA ASP A 458 -0.72 0.53 -14.11
C ASP A 458 -1.01 0.97 -15.55
N ALA A 459 -1.71 2.10 -15.69
CA ALA A 459 -2.06 2.71 -16.97
C ALA A 459 -0.98 3.71 -17.46
N PHE A 460 0.29 3.33 -17.38
CA PHE A 460 1.43 4.10 -17.90
C PHE A 460 2.65 3.19 -18.07
N GLN A 461 3.62 3.65 -18.83
CA GLN A 461 4.99 3.11 -18.85
C GLN A 461 6.00 4.21 -18.50
N ILE A 462 7.15 3.84 -17.96
CA ILE A 462 8.27 4.76 -17.74
C ILE A 462 9.28 4.55 -18.85
N VAL A 463 9.39 5.53 -19.75
CA VAL A 463 10.34 5.53 -20.87
C VAL A 463 11.22 6.76 -20.76
N ASN A 464 12.53 6.59 -20.82
CA ASN A 464 13.52 7.68 -20.66
C ASN A 464 13.34 8.50 -19.36
N GLY A 465 12.92 7.84 -18.27
CA GLY A 465 12.68 8.48 -16.97
C GLY A 465 11.39 9.30 -16.89
N LYS A 466 10.53 9.24 -17.90
CA LYS A 466 9.25 9.94 -17.94
C LYS A 466 8.08 8.95 -18.04
N ARG A 467 6.97 9.29 -17.41
CA ARG A 467 5.71 8.57 -17.64
C ARG A 467 5.22 8.85 -19.05
N THR A 468 4.91 7.78 -19.76
CA THR A 468 4.25 7.79 -21.07
C THR A 468 2.90 7.11 -20.97
N ASP A 469 1.96 7.53 -21.80
CA ASP A 469 0.62 6.96 -21.82
C ASP A 469 0.67 5.49 -22.27
N TYR A 470 -0.02 4.66 -21.50
CA TYR A 470 -0.31 3.26 -21.78
C TYR A 470 -1.70 2.94 -21.24
N ALA A 471 -2.51 2.23 -22.00
CA ALA A 471 -3.89 1.97 -21.59
C ALA A 471 -3.99 1.10 -20.30
N GLY A 472 -2.93 0.37 -19.98
CA GLY A 472 -2.91 -0.64 -18.91
C GLY A 472 -3.24 -2.03 -19.42
N ASP A 473 -2.66 -3.06 -18.79
CA ASP A 473 -2.81 -4.46 -19.22
C ASP A 473 -4.27 -4.90 -19.29
N ILE A 474 -5.10 -4.46 -18.33
CA ILE A 474 -6.52 -4.80 -18.25
C ILE A 474 -7.29 -4.20 -19.42
N GLU A 475 -7.10 -2.90 -19.70
CA GLU A 475 -7.82 -2.23 -20.78
C GLU A 475 -7.34 -2.70 -22.17
N VAL A 476 -6.06 -3.05 -22.29
CA VAL A 476 -5.55 -3.69 -23.50
C VAL A 476 -6.19 -5.06 -23.69
N ALA A 477 -6.22 -5.91 -22.67
CA ALA A 477 -6.84 -7.22 -22.76
C ALA A 477 -8.33 -7.13 -23.12
N LYS A 478 -9.08 -6.18 -22.53
CA LYS A 478 -10.50 -5.96 -22.84
C LYS A 478 -10.79 -5.67 -24.31
N LYS A 479 -9.84 -5.11 -25.06
CA LYS A 479 -10.00 -4.87 -26.51
C LYS A 479 -10.08 -6.16 -27.34
N TYR A 480 -9.58 -7.28 -26.79
CA TYR A 480 -9.40 -8.55 -27.50
C TYR A 480 -10.16 -9.72 -26.84
N LEU A 481 -11.15 -9.46 -25.97
CA LEU A 481 -12.00 -10.48 -25.33
C LEU A 481 -12.96 -11.21 -26.26
#